data_c522ab970947883ef9b18686a4c012f0
#
_entry.id   c522ab970947883ef9b18686a4c012f0
#
_cell.length_a   1.000
_cell.length_b   1.000
_cell.length_c   1.000
_cell.angle_alpha   90.00
_cell.angle_beta   90.00
_cell.angle_gamma   90.00
#
_symmetry.space_group_name_H-M   'P 1'
#
loop_
_entity.id
_entity.type
_entity.pdbx_description
1 polymer ?
#
loop_
_entity_poly.entity_id
_entity_poly.type
_entity_poly.pdbx_seq_one_letter_code
_entity_poly.pdbx_strand_id
1 'polypeptide(L)'
;MKKITYLFCMAGIIFQSCNFTTNQDNPFLQDFNTPHGVPPFHLIQTYHYLPAFKEGIRQQQEEIGAILANTEDPTFVNTVEALEQSGQLLDKVSAVFFNLLEACTNDSMQMIAEEVTPLLSAHSDNINLNQRLFERIKSVYDNQKKENLTTEQKLVLDKYYKGFVRGGANLAADEQEKLKKINGELSMLALKYGNNLLKETNNYQLVVEKEKDLSGLPASVVSTAAEAAREAGMAGKWLFTLHNPSIMPFLQYADNRELREEIYKAYINRGNRNNEYDNKSVISQIIALRVEKARLLGFPDYASYVLDENMAGKPENVYKLCHQIWEAALPVAKREAQVLQRMINKTGGKFKLQPWDWRYYAEKVKQADYGLDENELRQYFPLGKVREGAFYTANKLYGITFTPRTDLPLPHPDASAFEVKTASGEHIGIYYADYFPRPSKSQGAWICL
;
A
#
# COMPACT_ATOMS: atom_id res chain seq x y z
N MET A 1 -64.10 -30.23 47.36
CA MET A 1 -62.71 -30.06 47.57
C MET A 1 -61.96 -30.58 46.35
N LYS A 2 -61.60 -29.70 45.44
CA LYS A 2 -60.85 -30.05 44.21
C LYS A 2 -59.43 -29.54 44.35
N LYS A 3 -58.42 -30.45 44.33
CA LYS A 3 -57.01 -30.16 44.33
C LYS A 3 -56.62 -29.76 42.90
N ILE A 4 -56.06 -28.56 42.75
CA ILE A 4 -55.45 -28.07 41.51
C ILE A 4 -53.95 -28.35 41.61
N THR A 5 -53.45 -29.21 40.73
CA THR A 5 -52.04 -29.53 40.58
C THR A 5 -51.44 -28.57 39.55
N TYR A 6 -50.50 -27.71 39.96
CA TYR A 6 -49.72 -26.86 39.04
C TYR A 6 -48.58 -27.67 38.44
N LEU A 7 -48.60 -27.80 37.13
CA LEU A 7 -47.53 -28.37 36.33
C LEU A 7 -46.54 -27.23 35.93
N PHE A 8 -45.34 -27.26 36.52
CA PHE A 8 -44.27 -26.36 36.16
C PHE A 8 -43.61 -26.88 34.86
N CYS A 9 -43.81 -26.23 33.74
CA CYS A 9 -43.00 -26.40 32.53
C CYS A 9 -41.71 -25.61 32.71
N MET A 10 -40.60 -26.29 33.00
CA MET A 10 -39.26 -25.72 32.83
C MET A 10 -38.94 -25.70 31.32
N ALA A 11 -39.00 -24.52 30.72
CA ALA A 11 -38.43 -24.29 29.41
C ALA A 11 -36.92 -24.22 29.57
N GLY A 12 -36.23 -25.29 29.19
CA GLY A 12 -34.76 -25.30 29.07
C GLY A 12 -34.36 -24.38 27.91
N ILE A 13 -33.80 -23.23 28.27
CA ILE A 13 -33.08 -22.37 27.31
C ILE A 13 -31.80 -23.11 26.97
N ILE A 14 -31.76 -23.75 25.84
CA ILE A 14 -30.52 -24.27 25.23
C ILE A 14 -29.74 -23.04 24.78
N PHE A 15 -28.78 -22.63 25.59
CA PHE A 15 -27.68 -21.78 25.10
C PHE A 15 -26.91 -22.58 24.06
N GLN A 16 -27.21 -22.36 22.78
CA GLN A 16 -26.26 -22.69 21.75
C GLN A 16 -25.02 -21.80 21.97
N SER A 17 -24.06 -22.35 22.68
CA SER A 17 -22.68 -21.82 22.66
C SER A 17 -22.24 -21.87 21.18
N CYS A 18 -22.11 -20.73 20.54
CA CYS A 18 -21.30 -20.62 19.34
C CYS A 18 -19.91 -21.18 19.70
N ASN A 19 -19.66 -22.39 19.28
CA ASN A 19 -18.31 -22.93 19.28
C ASN A 19 -17.50 -21.99 18.40
N PHE A 20 -16.64 -21.17 19.01
CA PHE A 20 -15.53 -20.54 18.32
C PHE A 20 -14.78 -21.69 17.65
N THR A 21 -14.77 -21.71 16.31
CA THR A 21 -14.00 -22.59 15.47
C THR A 21 -12.59 -22.65 16.04
N THR A 22 -12.17 -23.85 16.41
CA THR A 22 -10.84 -24.09 16.96
C THR A 22 -9.77 -23.65 15.95
N ASN A 23 -8.61 -23.20 16.44
CA ASN A 23 -7.44 -22.82 15.63
C ASN A 23 -7.06 -23.86 14.56
N GLN A 24 -7.59 -25.06 14.60
CA GLN A 24 -7.30 -26.16 13.66
C GLN A 24 -7.76 -25.90 12.21
N ASP A 25 -8.74 -25.02 11.98
CA ASP A 25 -9.27 -24.75 10.64
C ASP A 25 -8.71 -23.46 10.01
N ASN A 26 -7.77 -22.77 10.65
CA ASN A 26 -7.19 -21.55 10.12
C ASN A 26 -6.15 -21.86 9.03
N PRO A 27 -6.38 -21.46 7.75
CA PRO A 27 -5.47 -21.77 6.65
C PRO A 27 -4.04 -21.27 6.85
N PHE A 28 -3.82 -20.22 7.61
CA PHE A 28 -2.48 -19.67 7.87
C PHE A 28 -1.64 -20.57 8.78
N LEU A 29 -2.26 -21.38 9.63
CA LEU A 29 -1.56 -22.23 10.60
C LEU A 29 -1.11 -23.57 9.99
N GLN A 30 -1.31 -23.75 8.70
CA GLN A 30 -0.92 -24.92 7.93
C GLN A 30 -0.16 -24.50 6.67
N ASP A 31 0.53 -25.43 6.03
CA ASP A 31 1.08 -25.20 4.71
C ASP A 31 -0.05 -25.00 3.70
N PHE A 32 0.14 -24.08 2.78
CA PHE A 32 -0.83 -23.86 1.72
C PHE A 32 -0.81 -25.03 0.73
N ASN A 33 -1.78 -25.95 0.84
CA ASN A 33 -1.96 -27.10 -0.04
C ASN A 33 -2.55 -26.70 -1.41
N THR A 34 -2.00 -25.68 -2.02
CA THR A 34 -2.34 -25.15 -3.33
C THR A 34 -1.17 -25.37 -4.30
N PRO A 35 -1.38 -25.39 -5.62
CA PRO A 35 -0.27 -25.45 -6.55
C PRO A 35 0.71 -24.28 -6.28
N HIS A 36 1.99 -24.59 -6.19
CA HIS A 36 3.09 -23.65 -5.85
C HIS A 36 2.99 -22.97 -4.47
N GLY A 37 2.16 -23.48 -3.56
CA GLY A 37 2.02 -22.89 -2.22
C GLY A 37 1.40 -21.50 -2.18
N VAL A 38 0.66 -21.08 -3.21
CA VAL A 38 0.01 -19.76 -3.22
C VAL A 38 -1.10 -19.70 -2.16
N PRO A 39 -1.43 -18.50 -1.63
CA PRO A 39 -2.47 -18.36 -0.62
C PRO A 39 -3.81 -18.90 -1.11
N PRO A 40 -4.53 -19.73 -0.32
CA PRO A 40 -5.85 -20.24 -0.65
C PRO A 40 -6.91 -19.15 -0.41
N PHE A 41 -6.91 -18.08 -1.22
CA PHE A 41 -7.76 -16.89 -1.04
C PHE A 41 -9.24 -17.21 -0.83
N HIS A 42 -9.75 -18.28 -1.45
CA HIS A 42 -11.15 -18.74 -1.32
C HIS A 42 -11.47 -19.36 0.05
N LEU A 43 -10.47 -19.80 0.82
CA LEU A 43 -10.61 -20.37 2.17
C LEU A 43 -10.32 -19.34 3.26
N ILE A 44 -9.54 -18.31 2.96
CA ILE A 44 -9.17 -17.27 3.92
C ILE A 44 -10.38 -16.38 4.18
N GLN A 45 -10.77 -16.29 5.45
CA GLN A 45 -11.84 -15.42 5.92
C GLN A 45 -11.27 -14.36 6.86
N THR A 46 -11.96 -13.23 6.97
CA THR A 46 -11.52 -12.08 7.77
C THR A 46 -11.19 -12.47 9.23
N TYR A 47 -11.95 -13.37 9.84
CA TYR A 47 -11.74 -13.82 11.21
C TYR A 47 -10.49 -14.70 11.41
N HIS A 48 -9.84 -15.16 10.35
CA HIS A 48 -8.60 -15.95 10.44
C HIS A 48 -7.36 -15.07 10.75
N TYR A 49 -7.38 -13.79 10.35
CA TYR A 49 -6.19 -12.94 10.41
C TYR A 49 -5.72 -12.68 11.85
N LEU A 50 -6.59 -12.17 12.71
CA LEU A 50 -6.18 -11.78 14.06
C LEU A 50 -5.61 -12.95 14.89
N PRO A 51 -6.23 -14.15 14.91
CA PRO A 51 -5.63 -15.30 15.56
C PRO A 51 -4.29 -15.71 14.95
N ALA A 52 -4.15 -15.64 13.62
CA ALA A 52 -2.91 -15.99 12.94
C ALA A 52 -1.78 -14.99 13.25
N PHE A 53 -2.07 -13.69 13.30
CA PHE A 53 -1.11 -12.68 13.75
C PHE A 53 -0.64 -12.93 15.19
N LYS A 54 -1.57 -13.17 16.11
CA LYS A 54 -1.23 -13.45 17.51
C LYS A 54 -0.35 -14.71 17.65
N GLU A 55 -0.67 -15.75 16.89
CA GLU A 55 0.12 -16.97 16.87
C GLU A 55 1.49 -16.76 16.22
N GLY A 56 1.57 -16.01 15.11
CA GLY A 56 2.85 -15.68 14.46
C GLY A 56 3.78 -14.87 15.37
N ILE A 57 3.23 -13.88 16.08
CA ILE A 57 3.99 -13.12 17.10
C ILE A 57 4.50 -14.06 18.21
N ARG A 58 3.64 -14.94 18.72
CA ARG A 58 4.00 -15.90 19.77
C ARG A 58 5.13 -16.84 19.32
N GLN A 59 5.02 -17.40 18.12
CA GLN A 59 6.04 -18.30 17.56
C GLN A 59 7.39 -17.57 17.40
N GLN A 60 7.39 -16.39 16.81
CA GLN A 60 8.62 -15.63 16.65
C GLN A 60 9.26 -15.25 18.01
N GLN A 61 8.45 -14.95 19.01
CA GLN A 61 8.96 -14.72 20.37
C GLN A 61 9.65 -15.96 20.97
N GLU A 62 9.12 -17.15 20.72
CA GLU A 62 9.73 -18.41 21.14
C GLU A 62 11.03 -18.70 20.39
N GLU A 63 11.05 -18.48 19.07
CA GLU A 63 12.24 -18.65 18.23
C GLU A 63 13.37 -17.70 18.67
N ILE A 64 13.06 -16.43 18.92
CA ILE A 64 14.02 -15.47 19.47
C ILE A 64 14.45 -15.87 20.90
N GLY A 65 13.52 -16.36 21.71
CA GLY A 65 13.81 -16.91 23.01
C GLY A 65 14.84 -18.06 22.96
N ALA A 66 14.74 -18.92 21.96
CA ALA A 66 15.71 -19.99 21.74
C ALA A 66 17.10 -19.46 21.35
N ILE A 67 17.18 -18.43 20.50
CA ILE A 67 18.43 -17.74 20.15
C ILE A 67 19.08 -17.17 21.42
N LEU A 68 18.30 -16.54 22.29
CA LEU A 68 18.77 -15.92 23.53
C LEU A 68 19.16 -16.93 24.61
N ALA A 69 18.58 -18.13 24.58
CA ALA A 69 18.89 -19.23 25.50
C ALA A 69 20.12 -20.05 25.07
N ASN A 70 20.59 -19.87 23.84
CA ASN A 70 21.79 -20.57 23.35
C ASN A 70 23.03 -20.06 24.13
N THR A 71 23.70 -21.01 24.78
CA THR A 71 24.89 -20.74 25.63
C THR A 71 26.21 -20.79 24.85
N GLU A 72 26.20 -21.19 23.60
CA GLU A 72 27.36 -21.16 22.71
C GLU A 72 27.75 -19.72 22.36
N ASP A 73 29.02 -19.53 22.02
CA ASP A 73 29.51 -18.24 21.52
C ASP A 73 28.68 -17.81 20.30
N PRO A 74 28.30 -16.52 20.20
CA PRO A 74 27.54 -16.01 19.05
C PRO A 74 28.34 -16.18 17.74
N THR A 75 27.68 -16.83 16.76
CA THR A 75 28.17 -16.97 15.39
C THR A 75 27.13 -16.42 14.43
N PHE A 76 27.51 -16.22 13.15
CA PHE A 76 26.56 -15.84 12.11
C PHE A 76 25.37 -16.80 12.06
N VAL A 77 25.64 -18.12 12.06
CA VAL A 77 24.61 -19.15 11.94
C VAL A 77 23.66 -19.17 13.13
N ASN A 78 24.20 -19.24 14.38
CA ASN A 78 23.36 -19.41 15.57
C ASN A 78 22.73 -18.10 16.06
N THR A 79 22.97 -16.97 15.41
CA THR A 79 22.45 -15.67 15.81
C THR A 79 21.78 -14.94 14.66
N VAL A 80 22.51 -14.61 13.57
CA VAL A 80 21.97 -13.77 12.49
C VAL A 80 21.11 -14.58 11.54
N GLU A 81 21.59 -15.73 11.10
CA GLU A 81 20.81 -16.63 10.22
C GLU A 81 19.59 -17.19 10.96
N ALA A 82 19.74 -17.56 12.23
CA ALA A 82 18.62 -17.99 13.06
C ALA A 82 17.55 -16.90 13.24
N LEU A 83 17.97 -15.63 13.36
CA LEU A 83 17.04 -14.48 13.42
C LEU A 83 16.36 -14.23 12.07
N GLU A 84 17.08 -14.33 10.96
CA GLU A 84 16.55 -14.19 9.59
C GLU A 84 15.50 -15.27 9.28
N GLN A 85 15.68 -16.47 9.80
CA GLN A 85 14.73 -17.57 9.62
C GLN A 85 13.53 -17.51 10.59
N SER A 86 13.54 -16.65 11.58
CA SER A 86 12.45 -16.50 12.54
C SER A 86 11.25 -15.75 11.96
N GLY A 87 10.04 -16.04 12.46
CA GLY A 87 8.83 -15.29 12.16
C GLY A 87 8.15 -15.65 10.85
N GLN A 88 8.46 -16.78 10.23
CA GLN A 88 7.88 -17.19 8.93
C GLN A 88 6.35 -17.17 8.89
N LEU A 89 5.68 -17.57 9.99
CA LEU A 89 4.22 -17.49 10.07
C LEU A 89 3.75 -16.03 10.08
N LEU A 90 4.42 -15.17 10.83
CA LEU A 90 4.07 -13.76 10.92
C LEU A 90 4.25 -13.06 9.57
N ASP A 91 5.32 -13.36 8.85
CA ASP A 91 5.59 -12.85 7.50
C ASP A 91 4.53 -13.33 6.50
N LYS A 92 4.19 -14.63 6.52
CA LYS A 92 3.15 -15.21 5.68
C LYS A 92 1.79 -14.52 5.88
N VAL A 93 1.37 -14.32 7.10
CA VAL A 93 0.10 -13.65 7.42
C VAL A 93 0.16 -12.18 7.04
N SER A 94 1.25 -11.51 7.35
CA SER A 94 1.46 -10.08 7.06
C SER A 94 1.43 -9.80 5.56
N ALA A 95 2.15 -10.59 4.75
CA ALA A 95 2.20 -10.44 3.31
C ALA A 95 0.80 -10.54 2.67
N VAL A 96 0.00 -11.53 3.08
CA VAL A 96 -1.37 -11.69 2.56
C VAL A 96 -2.28 -10.59 3.06
N PHE A 97 -2.26 -10.30 4.38
CA PHE A 97 -3.18 -9.33 4.99
C PHE A 97 -2.98 -7.92 4.45
N PHE A 98 -1.75 -7.40 4.49
CA PHE A 98 -1.50 -6.02 4.09
C PHE A 98 -1.65 -5.81 2.58
N ASN A 99 -1.35 -6.82 1.76
CA ASN A 99 -1.65 -6.76 0.33
C ASN A 99 -3.17 -6.65 0.10
N LEU A 100 -3.96 -7.50 0.76
CA LEU A 100 -5.42 -7.46 0.61
C LEU A 100 -6.06 -6.25 1.30
N LEU A 101 -5.45 -5.71 2.36
CA LEU A 101 -5.89 -4.45 2.98
C LEU A 101 -5.81 -3.28 1.99
N GLU A 102 -4.80 -3.27 1.11
CA GLU A 102 -4.65 -2.25 0.06
C GLU A 102 -5.50 -2.54 -1.18
N ALA A 103 -5.71 -3.82 -1.52
CA ALA A 103 -6.34 -4.23 -2.77
C ALA A 103 -7.82 -4.58 -2.64
N CYS A 104 -8.27 -5.12 -1.50
CA CYS A 104 -9.60 -5.70 -1.28
C CYS A 104 -10.14 -5.39 0.11
N THR A 105 -9.90 -4.18 0.63
CA THR A 105 -10.28 -3.82 1.99
C THR A 105 -11.81 -3.80 2.21
N ASN A 106 -12.21 -3.98 3.46
CA ASN A 106 -13.55 -3.74 3.98
C ASN A 106 -13.46 -3.29 5.44
N ASP A 107 -14.59 -2.89 6.03
CA ASP A 107 -14.62 -2.37 7.39
C ASP A 107 -14.05 -3.35 8.43
N SER A 108 -14.33 -4.66 8.28
CA SER A 108 -13.78 -5.68 9.18
C SER A 108 -12.26 -5.80 9.05
N MET A 109 -11.69 -5.72 7.85
CA MET A 109 -10.25 -5.71 7.65
C MET A 109 -9.61 -4.44 8.23
N GLN A 110 -10.26 -3.28 8.09
CA GLN A 110 -9.79 -2.03 8.68
C GLN A 110 -9.78 -2.11 10.22
N MET A 111 -10.82 -2.68 10.83
CA MET A 111 -10.86 -2.92 12.28
C MET A 111 -9.74 -3.87 12.74
N ILE A 112 -9.47 -4.94 12.00
CA ILE A 112 -8.35 -5.84 12.30
C ILE A 112 -7.01 -5.10 12.16
N ALA A 113 -6.84 -4.27 11.14
CA ALA A 113 -5.64 -3.46 10.97
C ALA A 113 -5.40 -2.52 12.17
N GLU A 114 -6.46 -1.91 12.71
CA GLU A 114 -6.39 -1.08 13.92
C GLU A 114 -5.98 -1.87 15.16
N GLU A 115 -6.39 -3.15 15.29
CA GLU A 115 -5.97 -4.01 16.40
C GLU A 115 -4.56 -4.57 16.20
N VAL A 116 -4.19 -4.98 15.00
CA VAL A 116 -2.93 -5.66 14.71
C VAL A 116 -1.75 -4.69 14.62
N THR A 117 -1.95 -3.48 14.08
CA THR A 117 -0.86 -2.49 13.90
C THR A 117 -0.09 -2.18 15.19
N PRO A 118 -0.74 -1.89 16.34
CA PRO A 118 -0.01 -1.68 17.59
C PRO A 118 0.67 -2.95 18.11
N LEU A 119 0.11 -4.14 17.89
CA LEU A 119 0.74 -5.40 18.26
C LEU A 119 2.02 -5.64 17.49
N LEU A 120 2.00 -5.40 16.18
CA LEU A 120 3.18 -5.54 15.32
C LEU A 120 4.25 -4.50 15.65
N SER A 121 3.85 -3.25 15.90
CA SER A 121 4.78 -2.20 16.33
C SER A 121 5.48 -2.56 17.64
N ALA A 122 4.71 -2.98 18.64
CA ALA A 122 5.26 -3.41 19.93
C ALA A 122 6.16 -4.65 19.81
N HIS A 123 5.77 -5.61 18.96
CA HIS A 123 6.58 -6.81 18.71
C HIS A 123 7.91 -6.46 18.03
N SER A 124 7.87 -5.62 16.97
CA SER A 124 9.09 -5.12 16.32
C SER A 124 10.01 -4.37 17.29
N ASP A 125 9.44 -3.51 18.14
CA ASP A 125 10.22 -2.80 19.16
C ASP A 125 10.84 -3.76 20.21
N ASN A 126 10.11 -4.81 20.60
CA ASN A 126 10.63 -5.82 21.52
C ASN A 126 11.81 -6.61 20.95
N ILE A 127 11.87 -6.77 19.62
CA ILE A 127 13.02 -7.37 18.93
C ILE A 127 14.17 -6.36 18.84
N ASN A 128 13.90 -5.20 18.21
CA ASN A 128 14.94 -4.22 17.85
C ASN A 128 15.58 -3.53 19.06
N LEU A 129 14.89 -3.49 20.22
CA LEU A 129 15.37 -2.90 21.46
C LEU A 129 15.84 -3.98 22.46
N ASN A 130 15.89 -5.25 22.05
CA ASN A 130 16.37 -6.33 22.92
C ASN A 130 17.90 -6.26 23.07
N GLN A 131 18.33 -5.82 24.25
CA GLN A 131 19.74 -5.63 24.56
C GLN A 131 20.57 -6.91 24.40
N ARG A 132 20.03 -8.05 24.88
CA ARG A 132 20.75 -9.34 24.80
C ARG A 132 20.90 -9.82 23.35
N LEU A 133 19.87 -9.61 22.53
CA LEU A 133 19.93 -9.95 21.10
C LEU A 133 20.93 -9.04 20.37
N PHE A 134 20.91 -7.75 20.67
CA PHE A 134 21.88 -6.81 20.13
C PHE A 134 23.32 -7.16 20.52
N GLU A 135 23.57 -7.55 21.76
CA GLU A 135 24.92 -7.97 22.22
C GLU A 135 25.42 -9.20 21.48
N ARG A 136 24.54 -10.17 21.17
CA ARG A 136 24.90 -11.34 20.35
C ARG A 136 25.25 -10.90 18.91
N ILE A 137 24.41 -10.09 18.28
CA ILE A 137 24.65 -9.57 16.91
C ILE A 137 25.96 -8.76 16.88
N LYS A 138 26.16 -7.90 17.87
CA LYS A 138 27.39 -7.10 17.99
C LYS A 138 28.63 -7.99 18.14
N SER A 139 28.57 -9.06 18.93
CA SER A 139 29.65 -10.02 19.08
C SER A 139 30.02 -10.67 17.75
N VAL A 140 29.02 -11.08 16.94
CA VAL A 140 29.25 -11.62 15.58
C VAL A 140 29.89 -10.55 14.69
N TYR A 141 29.36 -9.31 14.73
CA TYR A 141 29.85 -8.20 13.91
C TYR A 141 31.32 -7.87 14.23
N ASP A 142 31.69 -7.77 15.51
CA ASP A 142 33.04 -7.46 15.95
C ASP A 142 34.04 -8.60 15.61
N ASN A 143 33.57 -9.84 15.60
CA ASN A 143 34.37 -11.04 15.32
C ASN A 143 34.28 -11.56 13.88
N GLN A 144 33.57 -10.89 12.95
CA GLN A 144 33.30 -11.34 11.58
C GLN A 144 34.55 -11.75 10.77
N LYS A 145 35.71 -11.20 11.11
CA LYS A 145 37.01 -11.57 10.46
C LYS A 145 37.47 -12.99 10.82
N LYS A 146 36.96 -13.57 11.90
CA LYS A 146 37.27 -14.94 12.33
C LYS A 146 36.38 -15.96 11.66
N GLU A 147 35.23 -15.52 11.11
CA GLU A 147 34.30 -16.35 10.37
C GLU A 147 34.53 -16.18 8.86
N ASN A 148 34.50 -17.27 8.11
CA ASN A 148 34.65 -17.24 6.64
C ASN A 148 33.31 -16.88 5.96
N LEU A 149 32.77 -15.70 6.29
CA LEU A 149 31.49 -15.23 5.75
C LEU A 149 31.59 -14.91 4.25
N THR A 150 30.56 -15.29 3.49
CA THR A 150 30.38 -14.85 2.11
C THR A 150 30.13 -13.34 2.04
N THR A 151 30.18 -12.77 0.84
CA THR A 151 29.86 -11.34 0.64
C THR A 151 28.42 -11.04 1.05
N GLU A 152 27.48 -11.93 0.73
CA GLU A 152 26.09 -11.80 1.09
C GLU A 152 25.90 -11.84 2.62
N GLN A 153 26.47 -12.84 3.29
CA GLN A 153 26.42 -12.93 4.76
C GLN A 153 26.97 -11.70 5.46
N LYS A 154 28.07 -11.12 4.95
CA LYS A 154 28.62 -9.87 5.48
C LYS A 154 27.65 -8.70 5.32
N LEU A 155 26.96 -8.60 4.19
CA LEU A 155 25.96 -7.56 3.95
C LEU A 155 24.73 -7.74 4.85
N VAL A 156 24.27 -8.98 5.05
CA VAL A 156 23.17 -9.28 5.96
C VAL A 156 23.54 -8.91 7.40
N LEU A 157 24.74 -9.32 7.86
CA LEU A 157 25.24 -8.96 9.19
C LEU A 157 25.35 -7.44 9.39
N ASP A 158 25.87 -6.72 8.40
CA ASP A 158 25.99 -5.25 8.45
C ASP A 158 24.60 -4.60 8.55
N LYS A 159 23.62 -5.08 7.78
CA LYS A 159 22.22 -4.60 7.84
C LYS A 159 21.59 -4.84 9.21
N TYR A 160 21.74 -6.03 9.78
CA TYR A 160 21.23 -6.32 11.11
C TYR A 160 21.87 -5.44 12.18
N TYR A 161 23.20 -5.37 12.21
CA TYR A 161 23.91 -4.53 13.17
C TYR A 161 23.47 -3.06 13.09
N LYS A 162 23.50 -2.49 11.89
CA LYS A 162 23.04 -1.11 11.66
C LYS A 162 21.56 -0.93 11.99
N GLY A 163 20.72 -1.89 11.61
CA GLY A 163 19.28 -1.88 11.92
C GLY A 163 19.01 -1.76 13.41
N PHE A 164 19.69 -2.56 14.24
CA PHE A 164 19.58 -2.48 15.70
C PHE A 164 20.11 -1.16 16.26
N VAL A 165 21.27 -0.69 15.83
CA VAL A 165 21.83 0.59 16.27
C VAL A 165 20.88 1.75 15.92
N ARG A 166 20.42 1.80 14.70
CA ARG A 166 19.48 2.82 14.21
C ARG A 166 18.06 2.65 14.79
N GLY A 167 17.69 1.42 15.17
CA GLY A 167 16.45 1.10 15.86
C GLY A 167 16.45 1.51 17.33
N GLY A 168 17.59 1.97 17.87
CA GLY A 168 17.68 2.48 19.24
C GLY A 168 18.20 1.47 20.27
N ALA A 169 18.85 0.37 19.84
CA ALA A 169 19.40 -0.62 20.77
C ALA A 169 20.44 -0.04 21.76
N ASN A 170 21.11 1.05 21.41
CA ASN A 170 22.08 1.75 22.24
C ASN A 170 21.46 2.80 23.18
N LEU A 171 20.15 3.02 23.14
CA LEU A 171 19.46 3.99 23.99
C LEU A 171 19.36 3.51 25.44
N ALA A 172 19.32 4.45 26.38
CA ALA A 172 18.96 4.17 27.76
C ALA A 172 17.51 3.66 27.87
N ALA A 173 17.20 2.92 28.93
CA ALA A 173 15.90 2.27 29.07
C ALA A 173 14.70 3.25 29.01
N ASP A 174 14.84 4.44 29.59
CA ASP A 174 13.80 5.48 29.57
C ASP A 174 13.63 6.09 28.15
N GLU A 175 14.71 6.18 27.39
CA GLU A 175 14.69 6.61 25.98
C GLU A 175 14.08 5.55 25.07
N GLN A 176 14.35 4.26 25.34
CA GLN A 176 13.71 3.15 24.64
C GLN A 176 12.19 3.15 24.84
N GLU A 177 11.70 3.38 26.06
CA GLU A 177 10.25 3.50 26.29
C GLU A 177 9.62 4.70 25.57
N LYS A 178 10.31 5.82 25.48
CA LYS A 178 9.86 6.95 24.65
C LYS A 178 9.80 6.58 23.16
N LEU A 179 10.82 5.85 22.67
CA LEU A 179 10.87 5.42 21.26
C LEU A 179 9.73 4.46 20.91
N LYS A 180 9.43 3.48 21.79
CA LYS A 180 8.29 2.57 21.65
C LYS A 180 6.96 3.34 21.52
N LYS A 181 6.76 4.33 22.40
CA LYS A 181 5.57 5.17 22.35
C LYS A 181 5.46 5.92 21.00
N ILE A 182 6.55 6.55 20.59
CA ILE A 182 6.61 7.27 19.30
C ILE A 182 6.31 6.32 18.12
N ASN A 183 6.90 5.12 18.09
CA ASN A 183 6.69 4.14 17.03
C ASN A 183 5.22 3.68 16.97
N GLY A 184 4.63 3.36 18.12
CA GLY A 184 3.22 2.98 18.18
C GLY A 184 2.28 4.09 17.70
N GLU A 185 2.50 5.33 18.14
CA GLU A 185 1.71 6.49 17.69
C GLU A 185 1.88 6.74 16.18
N LEU A 186 3.10 6.67 15.65
CA LEU A 186 3.37 6.84 14.21
C LEU A 186 2.67 5.77 13.37
N SER A 187 2.66 4.52 13.81
CA SER A 187 2.01 3.40 13.11
C SER A 187 0.50 3.62 13.02
N MET A 188 -0.14 4.02 14.11
CA MET A 188 -1.58 4.31 14.14
C MET A 188 -1.95 5.56 13.32
N LEU A 189 -1.13 6.60 13.38
CA LEU A 189 -1.35 7.81 12.58
C LEU A 189 -1.20 7.55 11.08
N ALA A 190 -0.26 6.68 10.67
CA ALA A 190 -0.08 6.29 9.28
C ALA A 190 -1.32 5.52 8.76
N LEU A 191 -1.82 4.56 9.56
CA LEU A 191 -3.05 3.83 9.24
C LEU A 191 -4.25 4.78 9.12
N LYS A 192 -4.42 5.67 10.07
CA LYS A 192 -5.49 6.69 10.06
C LYS A 192 -5.42 7.59 8.83
N TYR A 193 -4.21 8.04 8.47
CA TYR A 193 -3.99 8.86 7.28
C TYR A 193 -4.47 8.16 6.00
N GLY A 194 -4.10 6.89 5.82
CA GLY A 194 -4.49 6.08 4.66
C GLY A 194 -6.01 5.87 4.59
N ASN A 195 -6.60 5.46 5.70
CA ASN A 195 -8.06 5.24 5.80
C ASN A 195 -8.86 6.50 5.51
N ASN A 196 -8.45 7.65 6.04
CA ASN A 196 -9.10 8.94 5.76
C ASN A 196 -9.03 9.28 4.27
N LEU A 197 -7.87 9.10 3.64
CA LEU A 197 -7.68 9.38 2.22
C LEU A 197 -8.56 8.49 1.34
N LEU A 198 -8.66 7.19 1.66
CA LEU A 198 -9.50 6.25 0.93
C LEU A 198 -10.98 6.63 1.05
N LYS A 199 -11.46 6.88 2.28
CA LYS A 199 -12.84 7.29 2.54
C LYS A 199 -13.21 8.61 1.85
N GLU A 200 -12.34 9.60 1.90
CA GLU A 200 -12.54 10.89 1.22
C GLU A 200 -12.61 10.73 -0.31
N THR A 201 -11.79 9.84 -0.86
CA THR A 201 -11.81 9.52 -2.29
C THR A 201 -13.12 8.85 -2.70
N ASN A 202 -13.62 7.91 -1.90
CA ASN A 202 -14.83 7.13 -2.18
C ASN A 202 -16.12 7.94 -1.97
N ASN A 203 -16.12 8.87 -1.01
CA ASN A 203 -17.32 9.63 -0.64
C ASN A 203 -17.63 10.80 -1.57
N TYR A 204 -16.66 11.23 -2.41
CA TYR A 204 -16.92 12.33 -3.33
C TYR A 204 -17.64 11.86 -4.59
N GLN A 205 -18.70 12.61 -4.94
CA GLN A 205 -19.52 12.38 -6.11
C GLN A 205 -19.78 13.70 -6.84
N LEU A 206 -19.33 13.81 -8.09
CA LEU A 206 -19.76 14.84 -9.01
C LEU A 206 -20.87 14.29 -9.88
N VAL A 207 -22.12 14.70 -9.60
CA VAL A 207 -23.30 14.27 -10.35
C VAL A 207 -23.62 15.28 -11.43
N VAL A 208 -23.52 14.90 -12.69
CA VAL A 208 -23.93 15.69 -13.85
C VAL A 208 -25.36 15.29 -14.24
N GLU A 209 -26.26 16.29 -14.32
CA GLU A 209 -27.68 16.05 -14.62
C GLU A 209 -28.09 16.48 -16.03
N LYS A 210 -27.30 17.35 -16.66
CA LYS A 210 -27.64 17.90 -17.97
C LYS A 210 -26.66 17.40 -19.04
N GLU A 211 -27.18 16.82 -20.08
CA GLU A 211 -26.39 16.27 -21.20
C GLU A 211 -25.42 17.31 -21.82
N LYS A 212 -25.82 18.58 -21.88
CA LYS A 212 -24.95 19.65 -22.37
C LYS A 212 -23.63 19.80 -21.60
N ASP A 213 -23.61 19.42 -20.32
CA ASP A 213 -22.44 19.53 -19.45
C ASP A 213 -21.45 18.36 -19.63
N LEU A 214 -21.81 17.39 -20.49
CA LEU A 214 -20.93 16.30 -20.94
C LEU A 214 -20.15 16.64 -22.22
N SER A 215 -20.38 17.83 -22.79
CA SER A 215 -19.70 18.25 -24.01
C SER A 215 -18.18 18.09 -23.88
N GLY A 216 -17.54 17.60 -24.95
CA GLY A 216 -16.12 17.31 -25.02
C GLY A 216 -15.69 15.95 -24.50
N LEU A 217 -16.50 15.29 -23.66
CA LEU A 217 -16.16 13.97 -23.10
C LEU A 217 -16.29 12.86 -24.17
N PRO A 218 -15.32 11.93 -24.24
CA PRO A 218 -15.43 10.74 -25.09
C PRO A 218 -16.65 9.87 -24.70
N ALA A 219 -17.27 9.24 -25.69
CA ALA A 219 -18.47 8.39 -25.48
C ALA A 219 -18.24 7.28 -24.44
N SER A 220 -17.05 6.69 -24.41
CA SER A 220 -16.68 5.68 -23.41
C SER A 220 -16.66 6.23 -21.98
N VAL A 221 -16.21 7.46 -21.78
CA VAL A 221 -16.20 8.14 -20.48
C VAL A 221 -17.63 8.45 -20.02
N VAL A 222 -18.46 8.93 -20.94
CA VAL A 222 -19.90 9.19 -20.68
C VAL A 222 -20.63 7.90 -20.30
N SER A 223 -20.39 6.80 -21.04
CA SER A 223 -21.01 5.50 -20.77
C SER A 223 -20.60 4.95 -19.39
N THR A 224 -19.30 5.04 -19.04
CA THR A 224 -18.81 4.61 -17.71
C THR A 224 -19.42 5.44 -16.59
N ALA A 225 -19.56 6.76 -16.79
CA ALA A 225 -20.18 7.64 -15.80
C ALA A 225 -21.70 7.37 -15.64
N ALA A 226 -22.39 7.03 -16.73
CA ALA A 226 -23.81 6.64 -16.68
C ALA A 226 -24.00 5.31 -15.92
N GLU A 227 -23.12 4.35 -16.15
CA GLU A 227 -23.13 3.08 -15.43
C GLU A 227 -22.87 3.28 -13.92
N ALA A 228 -21.84 4.05 -13.57
CA ALA A 228 -21.56 4.40 -12.18
C ALA A 228 -22.75 5.10 -11.49
N ALA A 229 -23.44 5.99 -12.19
CA ALA A 229 -24.65 6.63 -11.68
C ALA A 229 -25.80 5.61 -11.50
N ARG A 230 -25.96 4.68 -12.43
CA ARG A 230 -26.99 3.62 -12.33
C ARG A 230 -26.73 2.69 -11.12
N GLU A 231 -25.50 2.29 -10.89
CA GLU A 231 -25.08 1.48 -9.74
C GLU A 231 -25.30 2.22 -8.42
N ALA A 232 -25.12 3.55 -8.41
CA ALA A 232 -25.40 4.41 -7.27
C ALA A 232 -26.90 4.77 -7.10
N GLY A 233 -27.81 4.18 -7.88
CA GLY A 233 -29.27 4.46 -7.80
C GLY A 233 -29.71 5.78 -8.44
N MET A 234 -28.85 6.41 -9.26
CA MET A 234 -29.09 7.71 -9.91
C MET A 234 -29.26 7.55 -11.42
N ALA A 235 -30.13 6.65 -11.85
CA ALA A 235 -30.41 6.40 -13.28
C ALA A 235 -30.80 7.69 -14.02
N GLY A 236 -30.28 7.87 -15.23
CA GLY A 236 -30.51 9.08 -16.06
C GLY A 236 -29.58 10.24 -15.76
N LYS A 237 -28.61 10.07 -14.87
CA LYS A 237 -27.52 11.00 -14.56
C LYS A 237 -26.15 10.40 -14.89
N TRP A 238 -25.09 11.17 -14.67
CA TRP A 238 -23.71 10.75 -14.86
C TRP A 238 -22.91 11.04 -13.61
N LEU A 239 -22.23 10.03 -13.09
CA LEU A 239 -21.44 10.11 -11.86
C LEU A 239 -19.94 10.06 -12.16
N PHE A 240 -19.22 11.13 -11.75
CA PHE A 240 -17.77 11.19 -11.77
C PHE A 240 -17.24 11.18 -10.34
N THR A 241 -16.13 10.46 -10.14
CA THR A 241 -15.50 10.27 -8.84
C THR A 241 -14.05 10.77 -8.85
N LEU A 242 -13.38 10.75 -7.69
CA LEU A 242 -11.96 11.13 -7.58
C LEU A 242 -11.00 9.99 -7.96
N HIS A 243 -11.50 8.83 -8.37
CA HIS A 243 -10.64 7.77 -8.89
C HIS A 243 -10.02 8.18 -10.22
N ASN A 244 -8.71 7.88 -10.39
CA ASN A 244 -7.96 8.34 -11.57
C ASN A 244 -8.62 8.04 -12.92
N PRO A 245 -9.21 6.84 -13.17
CA PRO A 245 -9.89 6.57 -14.44
C PRO A 245 -11.14 7.43 -14.69
N SER A 246 -11.71 8.04 -13.67
CA SER A 246 -12.86 8.95 -13.76
C SER A 246 -12.43 10.41 -13.88
N ILE A 247 -11.61 10.91 -12.94
CA ILE A 247 -11.24 12.32 -12.91
C ILE A 247 -10.29 12.72 -14.04
N MET A 248 -9.32 11.87 -14.43
CA MET A 248 -8.31 12.28 -15.40
C MET A 248 -8.90 12.56 -16.79
N PRO A 249 -9.74 11.67 -17.35
CA PRO A 249 -10.44 11.98 -18.60
C PRO A 249 -11.39 13.17 -18.47
N PHE A 250 -12.05 13.36 -17.32
CA PHE A 250 -12.91 14.51 -17.09
C PHE A 250 -12.12 15.83 -17.19
N LEU A 251 -10.99 15.94 -16.52
CA LEU A 251 -10.12 17.11 -16.56
C LEU A 251 -9.49 17.35 -17.95
N GLN A 252 -9.32 16.29 -18.73
CA GLN A 252 -8.69 16.35 -20.06
C GLN A 252 -9.67 16.76 -21.15
N TYR A 253 -10.94 16.34 -21.06
CA TYR A 253 -11.88 16.45 -22.18
C TYR A 253 -13.13 17.28 -21.89
N ALA A 254 -13.62 17.39 -20.66
CA ALA A 254 -14.86 18.09 -20.38
C ALA A 254 -14.77 19.58 -20.76
N ASP A 255 -15.69 20.07 -21.63
CA ASP A 255 -15.73 21.50 -22.01
C ASP A 255 -16.18 22.40 -20.85
N ASN A 256 -17.02 21.89 -19.93
CA ASN A 256 -17.51 22.65 -18.79
C ASN A 256 -16.38 22.97 -17.80
N ARG A 257 -15.89 24.22 -17.85
CA ARG A 257 -14.79 24.68 -17.03
C ARG A 257 -15.11 24.70 -15.52
N GLU A 258 -16.33 25.04 -15.17
CA GLU A 258 -16.76 25.13 -13.76
C GLU A 258 -16.75 23.74 -13.12
N LEU A 259 -17.23 22.73 -13.81
CA LEU A 259 -17.17 21.35 -13.34
C LEU A 259 -15.73 20.81 -13.28
N ARG A 260 -14.83 21.21 -14.21
CA ARG A 260 -13.40 20.88 -14.09
C ARG A 260 -12.78 21.50 -12.84
N GLU A 261 -13.11 22.77 -12.55
CA GLU A 261 -12.66 23.46 -11.33
C GLU A 261 -13.16 22.76 -10.07
N GLU A 262 -14.44 22.39 -10.04
CA GLU A 262 -15.07 21.71 -8.92
C GLU A 262 -14.39 20.38 -8.60
N ILE A 263 -14.31 19.49 -9.58
CA ILE A 263 -13.72 18.15 -9.36
C ILE A 263 -12.19 18.23 -9.10
N TYR A 264 -11.48 19.18 -9.72
CA TYR A 264 -10.07 19.42 -9.46
C TYR A 264 -9.84 19.86 -8.01
N LYS A 265 -10.60 20.84 -7.53
CA LYS A 265 -10.51 21.29 -6.13
C LYS A 265 -10.87 20.18 -5.16
N ALA A 266 -11.86 19.38 -5.51
CA ALA A 266 -12.21 18.20 -4.74
C ALA A 266 -11.02 17.21 -4.63
N TYR A 267 -10.33 16.97 -5.71
CA TYR A 267 -9.21 16.03 -5.78
C TYR A 267 -7.98 16.49 -4.97
N ILE A 268 -7.58 17.75 -5.14
CA ILE A 268 -6.38 18.29 -4.44
C ILE A 268 -6.60 18.55 -2.95
N ASN A 269 -7.85 18.66 -2.51
CA ASN A 269 -8.21 18.91 -1.12
C ASN A 269 -8.66 17.63 -0.38
N ARG A 270 -8.37 16.45 -0.90
CA ARG A 270 -8.62 15.21 -0.16
C ARG A 270 -7.84 15.21 1.15
N GLY A 271 -8.51 14.90 2.26
CA GLY A 271 -7.95 15.02 3.61
C GLY A 271 -7.70 16.45 4.10
N ASN A 272 -8.27 17.47 3.45
CA ASN A 272 -8.12 18.89 3.80
C ASN A 272 -9.48 19.67 3.73
N ARG A 273 -10.57 19.06 4.21
CA ARG A 273 -11.92 19.62 4.07
C ARG A 273 -12.57 20.00 5.39
N ASN A 274 -11.88 19.92 6.51
CA ASN A 274 -12.41 20.16 7.85
C ASN A 274 -13.62 19.25 8.19
N ASN A 275 -13.62 18.03 7.67
CA ASN A 275 -14.59 16.97 7.95
C ASN A 275 -13.95 15.87 8.81
N GLU A 276 -14.66 14.77 9.03
CA GLU A 276 -14.18 13.64 9.84
C GLU A 276 -12.95 12.92 9.23
N TYR A 277 -12.68 13.09 7.93
CA TYR A 277 -11.53 12.53 7.21
C TYR A 277 -10.37 13.51 7.04
N ASP A 278 -10.39 14.63 7.77
CA ASP A 278 -9.34 15.64 7.66
C ASP A 278 -8.01 15.17 8.23
N ASN A 279 -6.96 15.24 7.43
CA ASN A 279 -5.62 14.76 7.77
C ASN A 279 -4.64 15.84 8.26
N LYS A 280 -5.05 17.12 8.35
CA LYS A 280 -4.14 18.20 8.78
C LYS A 280 -3.54 17.96 10.16
N SER A 281 -4.39 17.60 11.12
CA SER A 281 -3.93 17.28 12.48
C SER A 281 -3.07 16.01 12.50
N VAL A 282 -3.44 14.99 11.71
CA VAL A 282 -2.68 13.74 11.60
C VAL A 282 -1.28 14.00 11.05
N ILE A 283 -1.17 14.80 9.97
CA ILE A 283 0.12 15.17 9.37
C ILE A 283 0.99 15.96 10.37
N SER A 284 0.39 16.92 11.09
CA SER A 284 1.13 17.71 12.09
C SER A 284 1.70 16.83 13.20
N GLN A 285 0.93 15.86 13.70
CA GLN A 285 1.39 14.90 14.70
C GLN A 285 2.50 13.98 14.16
N ILE A 286 2.34 13.44 12.94
CA ILE A 286 3.38 12.61 12.29
C ILE A 286 4.69 13.39 12.18
N ILE A 287 4.64 14.66 11.74
CA ILE A 287 5.85 15.49 11.60
C ILE A 287 6.52 15.71 12.96
N ALA A 288 5.74 16.07 13.98
CA ALA A 288 6.27 16.30 15.33
C ALA A 288 6.96 15.04 15.90
N LEU A 289 6.29 13.89 15.81
CA LEU A 289 6.84 12.61 16.27
C LEU A 289 8.09 12.18 15.49
N ARG A 290 8.13 12.42 14.17
CA ARG A 290 9.32 12.14 13.36
C ARG A 290 10.52 13.00 13.75
N VAL A 291 10.29 14.27 14.09
CA VAL A 291 11.35 15.15 14.59
C VAL A 291 11.87 14.66 15.95
N GLU A 292 10.95 14.28 16.86
CA GLU A 292 11.30 13.74 18.17
C GLU A 292 12.08 12.42 18.03
N LYS A 293 11.61 11.49 17.20
CA LYS A 293 12.28 10.23 16.90
C LYS A 293 13.71 10.44 16.40
N ALA A 294 13.90 11.32 15.42
CA ALA A 294 15.22 11.57 14.85
C ALA A 294 16.19 12.12 15.90
N ARG A 295 15.74 13.07 16.72
CA ARG A 295 16.55 13.64 17.79
C ARG A 295 16.92 12.61 18.87
N LEU A 296 15.95 11.78 19.25
CA LEU A 296 16.17 10.71 20.22
C LEU A 296 17.22 9.71 19.73
N LEU A 297 17.26 9.45 18.41
CA LEU A 297 18.24 8.58 17.75
C LEU A 297 19.55 9.29 17.38
N GLY A 298 19.76 10.54 17.82
CA GLY A 298 21.01 11.29 17.62
C GLY A 298 21.15 11.97 16.27
N PHE A 299 20.08 12.07 15.48
CA PHE A 299 20.10 12.76 14.19
C PHE A 299 19.58 14.20 14.30
N PRO A 300 20.12 15.15 13.51
CA PRO A 300 19.70 16.55 13.56
C PRO A 300 18.27 16.76 13.09
N ASP A 301 17.79 15.93 12.16
CA ASP A 301 16.45 15.94 11.59
C ASP A 301 16.06 14.57 11.01
N TYR A 302 14.79 14.42 10.67
CA TYR A 302 14.26 13.15 10.16
C TYR A 302 14.76 12.80 8.76
N ALA A 303 15.07 13.80 7.92
CA ALA A 303 15.62 13.55 6.59
C ALA A 303 17.03 12.93 6.70
N SER A 304 17.88 13.48 7.58
CA SER A 304 19.21 12.91 7.89
C SER A 304 19.10 11.46 8.40
N TYR A 305 18.14 11.19 9.31
CA TYR A 305 17.89 9.83 9.80
C TYR A 305 17.53 8.87 8.66
N VAL A 306 16.59 9.27 7.79
CA VAL A 306 16.13 8.39 6.70
C VAL A 306 17.21 8.17 5.66
N LEU A 307 17.91 9.24 5.27
CA LEU A 307 18.86 9.21 4.16
C LEU A 307 20.19 8.53 4.48
N ASP A 308 20.51 8.34 5.76
CA ASP A 308 21.76 7.71 6.22
C ASP A 308 21.96 6.30 5.59
N GLU A 309 20.89 5.51 5.43
CA GLU A 309 20.93 4.19 4.80
C GLU A 309 20.46 4.20 3.32
N ASN A 310 20.18 5.36 2.75
CA ASN A 310 19.76 5.47 1.36
C ASN A 310 20.92 5.91 0.45
N MET A 311 20.80 5.64 -0.86
CA MET A 311 21.80 6.01 -1.86
C MET A 311 22.24 7.47 -1.78
N ALA A 312 21.34 8.38 -1.41
CA ALA A 312 21.65 9.80 -1.28
C ALA A 312 22.57 10.10 -0.09
N GLY A 313 22.53 9.31 0.97
CA GLY A 313 23.35 9.41 2.19
C GLY A 313 23.06 10.63 3.05
N LYS A 314 22.69 11.77 2.47
CA LYS A 314 22.42 13.02 3.19
C LYS A 314 21.54 13.99 2.41
N PRO A 315 20.82 14.92 3.09
CA PRO A 315 19.90 15.87 2.48
C PRO A 315 20.52 16.74 1.39
N GLU A 316 21.78 17.17 1.55
CA GLU A 316 22.47 18.03 0.58
C GLU A 316 22.59 17.38 -0.80
N ASN A 317 22.79 16.05 -0.86
CA ASN A 317 22.84 15.32 -2.13
C ASN A 317 21.48 15.30 -2.84
N VAL A 318 20.40 15.17 -2.06
CA VAL A 318 19.01 15.27 -2.59
C VAL A 318 18.78 16.67 -3.15
N TYR A 319 19.08 17.71 -2.37
CA TYR A 319 18.91 19.10 -2.83
C TYR A 319 19.74 19.40 -4.07
N LYS A 320 20.97 18.92 -4.12
CA LYS A 320 21.83 19.10 -5.30
C LYS A 320 21.17 18.54 -6.57
N LEU A 321 20.66 17.30 -6.52
CA LEU A 321 19.97 16.70 -7.65
C LEU A 321 18.67 17.44 -7.99
N CYS A 322 17.87 17.77 -6.97
CA CYS A 322 16.62 18.51 -7.16
C CYS A 322 16.85 19.88 -7.80
N HIS A 323 17.87 20.62 -7.37
CA HIS A 323 18.20 21.93 -7.96
C HIS A 323 18.63 21.81 -9.42
N GLN A 324 19.47 20.83 -9.77
CA GLN A 324 19.86 20.59 -11.17
C GLN A 324 18.65 20.35 -12.08
N ILE A 325 17.72 19.51 -11.61
CA ILE A 325 16.48 19.21 -12.36
C ILE A 325 15.60 20.46 -12.42
N TRP A 326 15.41 21.15 -11.30
CA TRP A 326 14.53 22.31 -11.19
C TRP A 326 14.97 23.46 -12.08
N GLU A 327 16.25 23.78 -12.10
CA GLU A 327 16.82 24.84 -12.93
C GLU A 327 16.57 24.59 -14.43
N ALA A 328 16.65 23.33 -14.87
CA ALA A 328 16.34 22.96 -16.26
C ALA A 328 14.84 22.92 -16.55
N ALA A 329 14.04 22.35 -15.63
CA ALA A 329 12.62 22.10 -15.85
C ALA A 329 11.73 23.36 -15.73
N LEU A 330 12.02 24.26 -14.77
CA LEU A 330 11.18 25.42 -14.50
C LEU A 330 11.04 26.36 -15.69
N PRO A 331 12.09 26.72 -16.48
CA PRO A 331 11.93 27.53 -17.68
C PRO A 331 11.06 26.85 -18.75
N VAL A 332 11.14 25.51 -18.85
CA VAL A 332 10.28 24.74 -19.78
C VAL A 332 8.83 24.82 -19.35
N ALA A 333 8.53 24.52 -18.09
CA ALA A 333 7.16 24.60 -17.56
C ALA A 333 6.54 26.00 -17.73
N LYS A 334 7.33 27.08 -17.54
CA LYS A 334 6.87 28.44 -17.80
C LYS A 334 6.55 28.69 -19.28
N ARG A 335 7.34 28.16 -20.22
CA ARG A 335 7.04 28.24 -21.66
C ARG A 335 5.78 27.47 -22.03
N GLU A 336 5.62 26.25 -21.47
CA GLU A 336 4.41 25.44 -21.66
C GLU A 336 3.16 26.17 -21.15
N ALA A 337 3.21 26.77 -19.96
CA ALA A 337 2.10 27.59 -19.46
C ALA A 337 1.73 28.74 -20.41
N GLN A 338 2.72 29.38 -21.06
CA GLN A 338 2.46 30.41 -22.07
C GLN A 338 1.82 29.83 -23.34
N VAL A 339 2.21 28.61 -23.75
CA VAL A 339 1.58 27.92 -24.89
C VAL A 339 0.11 27.65 -24.58
N LEU A 340 -0.20 27.10 -23.38
CA LEU A 340 -1.57 26.87 -22.95
C LEU A 340 -2.39 28.17 -22.88
N GLN A 341 -1.81 29.27 -22.37
CA GLN A 341 -2.48 30.56 -22.32
C GLN A 341 -2.79 31.09 -23.75
N ARG A 342 -1.88 30.91 -24.71
CA ARG A 342 -2.15 31.28 -26.11
C ARG A 342 -3.29 30.43 -26.70
N MET A 343 -3.36 29.13 -26.35
CA MET A 343 -4.47 28.26 -26.78
C MET A 343 -5.80 28.72 -26.19
N ILE A 344 -5.85 29.12 -24.91
CA ILE A 344 -7.04 29.73 -24.28
C ILE A 344 -7.51 30.94 -25.11
N ASN A 345 -6.60 31.86 -25.40
CA ASN A 345 -6.93 33.08 -26.14
C ASN A 345 -7.42 32.78 -27.58
N LYS A 346 -6.76 31.83 -28.25
CA LYS A 346 -7.11 31.38 -29.59
C LYS A 346 -8.51 30.76 -29.68
N THR A 347 -8.92 30.05 -28.63
CA THR A 347 -10.27 29.42 -28.51
C THR A 347 -11.33 30.37 -27.97
N GLY A 348 -11.03 31.67 -27.78
CA GLY A 348 -11.98 32.71 -27.36
C GLY A 348 -12.08 32.83 -25.80
N GLY A 349 -11.27 32.13 -25.05
CA GLY A 349 -11.24 32.24 -23.58
C GLY A 349 -10.63 33.59 -23.16
N LYS A 350 -11.29 34.27 -22.19
CA LYS A 350 -10.87 35.56 -21.65
C LYS A 350 -10.45 35.44 -20.19
N PHE A 351 -9.75 34.37 -19.83
CA PHE A 351 -9.32 34.08 -18.46
C PHE A 351 -7.85 33.67 -18.43
N LYS A 352 -7.25 33.77 -17.25
CA LYS A 352 -5.88 33.32 -16.99
C LYS A 352 -5.90 31.82 -16.71
N LEU A 353 -4.93 31.13 -17.32
CA LEU A 353 -4.70 29.68 -17.06
C LEU A 353 -4.71 29.37 -15.56
N GLN A 354 -5.51 28.39 -15.18
CA GLN A 354 -5.60 27.85 -13.82
C GLN A 354 -5.20 26.37 -13.82
N PRO A 355 -4.90 25.77 -12.66
CA PRO A 355 -4.50 24.37 -12.59
C PRO A 355 -5.50 23.38 -13.20
N TRP A 356 -6.80 23.61 -13.06
CA TRP A 356 -7.87 22.77 -13.64
C TRP A 356 -8.02 22.93 -15.17
N ASP A 357 -7.36 23.93 -15.77
CA ASP A 357 -7.33 24.15 -17.21
C ASP A 357 -6.18 23.44 -17.88
N TRP A 358 -5.14 23.04 -17.11
CA TRP A 358 -3.87 22.56 -17.67
C TRP A 358 -4.07 21.33 -18.57
N ARG A 359 -4.71 20.28 -18.07
CA ARG A 359 -4.92 19.03 -18.85
C ARG A 359 -5.77 19.24 -20.08
N TYR A 360 -6.83 20.02 -19.95
CA TYR A 360 -7.74 20.33 -21.04
C TYR A 360 -7.05 21.08 -22.19
N TYR A 361 -6.30 22.12 -21.89
CA TYR A 361 -5.60 22.88 -22.91
C TYR A 361 -4.34 22.20 -23.41
N ALA A 362 -3.67 21.38 -22.62
CA ALA A 362 -2.59 20.52 -23.07
C ALA A 362 -3.07 19.52 -24.13
N GLU A 363 -4.27 18.93 -23.95
CA GLU A 363 -4.88 18.06 -24.97
C GLU A 363 -5.19 18.83 -26.27
N LYS A 364 -5.75 20.04 -26.16
CA LYS A 364 -6.01 20.87 -27.35
C LYS A 364 -4.73 21.27 -28.09
N VAL A 365 -3.65 21.57 -27.38
CA VAL A 365 -2.33 21.83 -27.97
C VAL A 365 -1.80 20.57 -28.67
N LYS A 366 -1.87 19.41 -28.00
CA LYS A 366 -1.44 18.14 -28.57
C LYS A 366 -2.18 17.79 -29.87
N GLN A 367 -3.49 17.96 -29.86
CA GLN A 367 -4.29 17.76 -31.09
C GLN A 367 -3.91 18.75 -32.19
N ALA A 368 -3.70 20.03 -31.87
CA ALA A 368 -3.35 21.05 -32.84
C ALA A 368 -1.96 20.87 -33.44
N ASP A 369 -0.97 20.47 -32.63
CA ASP A 369 0.43 20.39 -33.05
C ASP A 369 0.80 19.04 -33.68
N TYR A 370 0.15 17.94 -33.20
CA TYR A 370 0.51 16.57 -33.62
C TYR A 370 -0.62 15.82 -34.33
N GLY A 371 -1.85 16.35 -34.37
CA GLY A 371 -3.01 15.64 -34.93
C GLY A 371 -3.31 14.32 -34.18
N LEU A 372 -2.90 14.22 -32.92
CA LEU A 372 -2.98 12.98 -32.17
C LEU A 372 -4.27 12.94 -31.33
N ASP A 373 -5.11 11.96 -31.59
CA ASP A 373 -6.28 11.64 -30.79
C ASP A 373 -6.02 10.36 -29.96
N GLU A 374 -6.04 10.48 -28.62
CA GLU A 374 -5.86 9.33 -27.74
C GLU A 374 -6.98 8.29 -27.88
N ASN A 375 -8.18 8.69 -28.29
CA ASN A 375 -9.27 7.74 -28.51
C ASN A 375 -9.01 6.84 -29.72
N GLU A 376 -8.35 7.34 -30.76
CA GLU A 376 -7.86 6.50 -31.87
C GLU A 376 -6.76 5.55 -31.39
N LEU A 377 -5.84 6.03 -30.56
CA LEU A 377 -4.74 5.21 -30.04
C LEU A 377 -5.23 4.07 -29.15
N ARG A 378 -6.31 4.24 -28.39
CA ARG A 378 -6.85 3.19 -27.53
C ARG A 378 -7.14 1.88 -28.26
N GLN A 379 -7.52 1.95 -29.53
CA GLN A 379 -7.81 0.77 -30.35
C GLN A 379 -6.56 -0.10 -30.59
N TYR A 380 -5.36 0.52 -30.57
CA TYR A 380 -4.08 -0.16 -30.75
C TYR A 380 -3.49 -0.70 -29.45
N PHE A 381 -3.98 -0.24 -28.31
CA PHE A 381 -3.47 -0.59 -26.98
C PHE A 381 -4.52 -1.24 -26.06
N PRO A 382 -5.26 -2.28 -26.51
CA PRO A 382 -6.10 -3.03 -25.56
C PRO A 382 -5.22 -3.68 -24.51
N LEU A 383 -5.71 -3.73 -23.26
CA LEU A 383 -4.97 -4.21 -22.08
C LEU A 383 -4.26 -5.57 -22.32
N GLY A 384 -4.95 -6.51 -22.97
CA GLY A 384 -4.37 -7.82 -23.30
C GLY A 384 -3.12 -7.70 -24.16
N LYS A 385 -3.16 -6.84 -25.21
CA LYS A 385 -2.01 -6.62 -26.10
C LYS A 385 -0.85 -5.90 -25.43
N VAL A 386 -1.14 -4.94 -24.55
CA VAL A 386 -0.10 -4.26 -23.75
C VAL A 386 0.58 -5.25 -22.82
N ARG A 387 -0.18 -6.12 -22.14
CA ARG A 387 0.37 -7.18 -21.28
C ARG A 387 1.22 -8.18 -22.08
N GLU A 388 0.73 -8.64 -23.23
CA GLU A 388 1.52 -9.50 -24.13
C GLU A 388 2.83 -8.82 -24.55
N GLY A 389 2.79 -7.52 -24.86
CA GLY A 389 3.98 -6.72 -25.18
C GLY A 389 4.97 -6.63 -24.01
N ALA A 390 4.47 -6.44 -22.77
CA ALA A 390 5.30 -6.45 -21.58
C ALA A 390 5.96 -7.82 -21.36
N PHE A 391 5.22 -8.91 -21.50
CA PHE A 391 5.74 -10.27 -21.38
C PHE A 391 6.77 -10.58 -22.48
N TYR A 392 6.50 -10.16 -23.70
CA TYR A 392 7.48 -10.25 -24.80
C TYR A 392 8.78 -9.52 -24.49
N THR A 393 8.68 -8.29 -23.96
CA THR A 393 9.85 -7.50 -23.61
C THR A 393 10.66 -8.17 -22.48
N ALA A 394 9.98 -8.66 -21.44
CA ALA A 394 10.62 -9.41 -20.36
C ALA A 394 11.30 -10.69 -20.86
N ASN A 395 10.66 -11.40 -21.79
CA ASN A 395 11.26 -12.56 -22.43
C ASN A 395 12.54 -12.20 -23.19
N LYS A 396 12.53 -11.10 -23.95
CA LYS A 396 13.73 -10.65 -24.70
C LYS A 396 14.87 -10.20 -23.79
N LEU A 397 14.57 -9.58 -22.67
CA LEU A 397 15.58 -9.08 -21.73
C LEU A 397 16.13 -10.15 -20.80
N TYR A 398 15.27 -11.05 -20.32
CA TYR A 398 15.59 -11.97 -19.22
C TYR A 398 15.39 -13.44 -19.58
N GLY A 399 14.83 -13.77 -20.74
CA GLY A 399 14.54 -15.15 -21.15
C GLY A 399 13.35 -15.77 -20.41
N ILE A 400 12.59 -15.01 -19.60
CA ILE A 400 11.48 -15.55 -18.83
C ILE A 400 10.19 -15.64 -19.65
N THR A 401 9.33 -16.58 -19.28
CA THR A 401 8.03 -16.81 -19.93
C THR A 401 6.89 -16.69 -18.93
N PHE A 402 5.69 -16.34 -19.40
CA PHE A 402 4.48 -16.17 -18.60
C PHE A 402 3.38 -17.07 -19.15
N THR A 403 2.94 -18.04 -18.37
CA THR A 403 1.87 -18.96 -18.75
C THR A 403 0.62 -18.68 -17.92
N PRO A 404 -0.54 -18.37 -18.54
CA PRO A 404 -1.79 -18.17 -17.78
C PRO A 404 -2.14 -19.40 -16.93
N ARG A 405 -2.61 -19.15 -15.70
CA ARG A 405 -3.05 -20.17 -14.76
C ARG A 405 -4.48 -19.85 -14.30
N THR A 406 -5.40 -20.74 -14.63
CA THR A 406 -6.83 -20.64 -14.26
C THR A 406 -7.23 -21.55 -13.10
N ASP A 407 -6.30 -22.37 -12.66
CA ASP A 407 -6.45 -23.33 -11.57
C ASP A 407 -5.96 -22.79 -10.22
N LEU A 408 -5.37 -21.60 -10.20
CA LEU A 408 -4.89 -20.96 -8.97
C LEU A 408 -6.00 -20.13 -8.30
N PRO A 409 -6.06 -20.10 -6.96
CA PRO A 409 -6.91 -19.17 -6.23
C PRO A 409 -6.56 -17.72 -6.57
N LEU A 410 -7.56 -16.89 -6.78
CA LEU A 410 -7.38 -15.45 -7.08
C LEU A 410 -7.81 -14.61 -5.88
N PRO A 411 -7.09 -13.49 -5.59
CA PRO A 411 -7.45 -12.56 -4.51
C PRO A 411 -8.74 -11.79 -4.81
N HIS A 412 -9.08 -11.60 -6.09
CA HIS A 412 -10.29 -10.96 -6.58
C HIS A 412 -10.67 -11.52 -7.96
N PRO A 413 -11.97 -11.58 -8.34
CA PRO A 413 -12.39 -12.07 -9.66
C PRO A 413 -11.78 -11.33 -10.85
N ASP A 414 -11.45 -10.05 -10.71
CA ASP A 414 -10.80 -9.24 -11.75
C ASP A 414 -9.30 -9.53 -11.90
N ALA A 415 -8.69 -10.25 -10.96
CA ALA A 415 -7.27 -10.60 -11.02
C ALA A 415 -7.01 -11.73 -12.02
N SER A 416 -5.79 -11.79 -12.51
CA SER A 416 -5.30 -12.87 -13.38
C SER A 416 -3.99 -13.41 -12.81
N ALA A 417 -3.77 -14.72 -12.93
CA ALA A 417 -2.55 -15.38 -12.47
C ALA A 417 -1.73 -15.92 -13.64
N PHE A 418 -0.42 -15.83 -13.54
CA PHE A 418 0.54 -16.33 -14.53
C PHE A 418 1.69 -17.04 -13.82
N GLU A 419 2.05 -18.19 -14.30
CA GLU A 419 3.28 -18.88 -13.90
C GLU A 419 4.47 -18.32 -14.69
N VAL A 420 5.47 -17.87 -13.97
CA VAL A 420 6.73 -17.34 -14.53
C VAL A 420 7.78 -18.45 -14.49
N LYS A 421 8.41 -18.69 -15.65
CA LYS A 421 9.45 -19.70 -15.83
C LYS A 421 10.68 -19.14 -16.51
N THR A 422 11.84 -19.76 -16.24
CA THR A 422 13.07 -19.54 -17.01
C THR A 422 12.94 -20.05 -18.44
N ALA A 423 13.92 -19.74 -19.30
CA ALA A 423 14.01 -20.30 -20.65
C ALA A 423 14.16 -21.84 -20.64
N SER A 424 14.72 -22.44 -19.59
CA SER A 424 14.83 -23.88 -19.39
C SER A 424 13.53 -24.54 -18.88
N GLY A 425 12.51 -23.75 -18.55
CA GLY A 425 11.22 -24.24 -18.03
C GLY A 425 11.16 -24.36 -16.51
N GLU A 426 12.19 -23.92 -15.79
CA GLU A 426 12.22 -23.92 -14.33
C GLU A 426 11.26 -22.87 -13.79
N HIS A 427 10.50 -23.22 -12.75
CA HIS A 427 9.57 -22.33 -12.07
C HIS A 427 10.31 -21.24 -11.30
N ILE A 428 9.93 -19.97 -11.52
CA ILE A 428 10.45 -18.81 -10.80
C ILE A 428 9.44 -18.33 -9.74
N GLY A 429 8.16 -18.24 -10.12
CA GLY A 429 7.12 -17.74 -9.23
C GLY A 429 5.76 -17.60 -9.91
N ILE A 430 4.78 -17.11 -9.16
CA ILE A 430 3.44 -16.79 -9.65
C ILE A 430 3.27 -15.28 -9.67
N TYR A 431 2.91 -14.74 -10.83
CA TYR A 431 2.59 -13.33 -11.02
C TYR A 431 1.08 -13.13 -11.03
N TYR A 432 0.56 -12.35 -10.08
CA TYR A 432 -0.83 -11.89 -10.08
C TYR A 432 -0.91 -10.48 -10.65
N ALA A 433 -1.88 -10.24 -11.53
CA ALA A 433 -2.16 -8.94 -12.13
C ALA A 433 -3.59 -8.51 -11.79
N ASP A 434 -3.73 -7.35 -11.17
CA ASP A 434 -5.01 -6.76 -10.77
C ASP A 434 -5.04 -5.28 -11.21
N TYR A 435 -5.66 -5.00 -12.35
CA TYR A 435 -5.59 -3.70 -13.03
C TYR A 435 -6.75 -2.76 -12.72
N PHE A 436 -7.91 -3.30 -12.34
CA PHE A 436 -9.14 -2.51 -12.30
C PHE A 436 -9.32 -1.78 -10.97
N PRO A 437 -9.80 -0.51 -11.00
CA PRO A 437 -10.15 0.22 -9.79
C PRO A 437 -11.43 -0.33 -9.18
N ARG A 438 -11.55 -0.21 -7.86
CA ARG A 438 -12.76 -0.50 -7.09
C ARG A 438 -12.73 0.27 -5.76
N PRO A 439 -13.88 0.46 -5.08
CA PRO A 439 -13.93 1.21 -3.81
C PRO A 439 -13.07 0.60 -2.69
N SER A 440 -12.84 -0.72 -2.73
CA SER A 440 -12.01 -1.45 -1.77
C SER A 440 -10.51 -1.40 -2.09
N LYS A 441 -10.07 -0.67 -3.11
CA LYS A 441 -8.70 -0.66 -3.59
C LYS A 441 -8.09 0.72 -3.49
N SER A 442 -6.92 0.81 -2.88
CA SER A 442 -6.10 2.02 -2.85
C SER A 442 -5.68 2.46 -4.25
N GLN A 443 -5.52 3.77 -4.44
CA GLN A 443 -5.09 4.32 -5.73
C GLN A 443 -3.57 4.27 -5.86
N GLY A 444 -3.12 4.02 -7.08
CA GLY A 444 -1.70 3.97 -7.43
C GLY A 444 -1.35 2.72 -8.20
N ALA A 445 -0.06 2.47 -8.31
CA ALA A 445 0.48 1.22 -8.82
C ALA A 445 1.55 0.75 -7.84
N TRP A 446 1.43 -0.48 -7.39
CA TRP A 446 2.40 -1.10 -6.49
C TRP A 446 2.61 -2.56 -6.87
N ILE A 447 3.70 -3.11 -6.39
CA ILE A 447 4.01 -4.54 -6.42
C ILE A 447 4.28 -4.99 -5.00
N CYS A 448 3.78 -6.17 -4.64
CA CYS A 448 4.08 -6.87 -3.39
C CYS A 448 4.69 -8.22 -3.75
N LEU A 449 5.68 -8.65 -2.98
CA LEU A 449 6.31 -9.96 -3.07
C LEU A 449 5.70 -10.88 -2.02
#